data_4ea78916b11d4f09adac96cfe8e2c368
#
_entry.id   4ea78916b11d4f09adac96cfe8e2c368
#
_cell.length_a   1.000
_cell.length_b   1.000
_cell.length_c   1.000
_cell.angle_alpha   90.00
_cell.angle_beta   90.00
_cell.angle_gamma   90.00
#
_symmetry.space_group_name_H-M   'P 1'
#
loop_
_entity.id
_entity.type
_entity.pdbx_description
1 polymer ?
#
loop_
_entity_poly.entity_id
_entity_poly.type
_entity_poly.pdbx_seq_one_letter_code
_entity_poly.pdbx_strand_id
1 'polypeptide(L)'
;FVNIVGEKLSGKTHLMNIFLKKNKGVKFDANLIKNYQLKKIKIYENIIIENLTTEINEKLLFSLLNIIEQDNKFVIITSTKPIVFINFKLKDLLSRAKNFLLLNIEKPDDDLILAIIIKNLSDRQISLDNKLIDYILKRIDRSYSKIHEFIYKIDQLSLKTKKSINLKIIKKVLGE
;
A
#
# COMPACT_ATOMS: atom_id res chain seq x y z
N PHE A 1 -14.78 12.05 -1.46
CA PHE A 1 -13.62 11.90 -0.59
C PHE A 1 -13.54 10.44 -0.18
N VAL A 2 -12.42 9.76 -0.50
CA VAL A 2 -12.22 8.32 -0.22
C VAL A 2 -10.93 8.13 0.56
N ASN A 3 -10.98 7.33 1.62
CA ASN A 3 -9.79 6.86 2.33
C ASN A 3 -9.60 5.36 2.12
N ILE A 4 -8.53 4.97 1.43
CA ILE A 4 -8.15 3.56 1.23
C ILE A 4 -7.14 3.17 2.28
N VAL A 5 -7.53 2.22 3.11
CA VAL A 5 -6.74 1.72 4.23
C VAL A 5 -6.25 0.31 3.95
N GLY A 6 -5.02 0.03 4.34
CA GLY A 6 -4.45 -1.29 4.24
C GLY A 6 -3.03 -1.30 4.79
N GLU A 7 -2.53 -2.46 5.15
CA GLU A 7 -1.16 -2.58 5.68
C GLU A 7 -0.11 -2.17 4.63
N LYS A 8 1.13 -2.00 5.06
CA LYS A 8 2.24 -1.77 4.12
C LYS A 8 2.31 -2.91 3.11
N LEU A 9 2.63 -2.58 1.85
CA LEU A 9 2.76 -3.54 0.74
C LEU A 9 1.44 -4.21 0.30
N SER A 10 0.27 -3.78 0.80
CA SER A 10 -1.05 -4.30 0.40
C SER A 10 -1.51 -3.88 -1.02
N GLY A 11 -0.65 -3.25 -1.80
CA GLY A 11 -0.98 -2.87 -3.18
C GLY A 11 -1.66 -1.52 -3.35
N LYS A 12 -1.81 -0.69 -2.31
CA LYS A 12 -2.44 0.65 -2.40
C LYS A 12 -1.88 1.49 -3.54
N THR A 13 -0.56 1.65 -3.59
CA THR A 13 0.12 2.43 -4.64
C THR A 13 -0.11 1.83 -6.03
N HIS A 14 -0.17 0.50 -6.15
CA HIS A 14 -0.49 -0.17 -7.42
C HIS A 14 -1.90 0.18 -7.87
N LEU A 15 -2.88 0.11 -6.97
CA LEU A 15 -4.26 0.48 -7.25
C LEU A 15 -4.36 1.95 -7.69
N MET A 16 -3.65 2.86 -7.03
CA MET A 16 -3.63 4.27 -7.41
C MET A 16 -3.01 4.50 -8.79
N ASN A 17 -1.97 3.76 -9.14
CA ASN A 17 -1.37 3.82 -10.48
C ASN A 17 -2.34 3.31 -11.57
N ILE A 18 -3.11 2.25 -11.29
CA ILE A 18 -4.16 1.77 -12.21
C ILE A 18 -5.25 2.82 -12.36
N PHE A 19 -5.69 3.43 -11.26
CA PHE A 19 -6.70 4.50 -11.30
C PHE A 19 -6.23 5.67 -12.18
N LEU A 20 -4.99 6.13 -12.01
CA LEU A 20 -4.43 7.25 -12.79
C LEU A 20 -4.17 6.93 -14.27
N LYS A 21 -4.04 5.66 -14.63
CA LYS A 21 -3.98 5.26 -16.06
C LYS A 21 -5.32 5.46 -16.77
N LYS A 22 -6.43 5.38 -16.03
CA LYS A 22 -7.79 5.53 -16.58
C LYS A 22 -8.36 6.93 -16.37
N ASN A 23 -7.89 7.65 -15.36
CA ASN A 23 -8.41 8.95 -14.97
C ASN A 23 -7.29 9.98 -14.91
N LYS A 24 -7.51 11.15 -15.53
CA LYS A 24 -6.57 12.27 -15.42
C LYS A 24 -6.50 12.75 -13.97
N GLY A 25 -5.33 12.75 -13.39
CA GLY A 25 -5.16 13.14 -11.99
C GLY A 25 -3.70 13.38 -11.63
N VAL A 26 -3.48 13.76 -10.39
CA VAL A 26 -2.15 13.98 -9.83
C VAL A 26 -1.99 13.22 -8.51
N LYS A 27 -0.78 12.72 -8.28
CA LYS A 27 -0.42 11.96 -7.10
C LYS A 27 0.68 12.66 -6.32
N PHE A 28 0.52 12.72 -5.00
CA PHE A 28 1.47 13.27 -4.05
C PHE A 28 1.72 12.28 -2.91
N ASP A 29 2.95 12.21 -2.42
CA ASP A 29 3.21 11.59 -1.12
C ASP A 29 2.88 12.60 -0.01
N ALA A 30 2.11 12.18 0.99
CA ALA A 30 1.62 13.05 2.05
C ALA A 30 2.76 13.79 2.78
N ASN A 31 3.88 13.13 3.00
CA ASN A 31 5.02 13.69 3.75
C ASN A 31 5.88 14.63 2.89
N LEU A 32 5.71 14.60 1.57
CA LEU A 32 6.49 15.40 0.62
C LEU A 32 5.72 16.58 0.04
N ILE A 33 4.47 16.78 0.46
CA ILE A 33 3.63 17.87 -0.04
C ILE A 33 4.21 19.22 0.43
N LYS A 34 4.33 20.15 -0.52
CA LYS A 34 4.81 21.53 -0.29
C LYS A 34 3.82 22.54 -0.88
N ASN A 35 3.87 23.77 -0.39
CA ASN A 35 2.94 24.84 -0.79
C ASN A 35 2.86 25.08 -2.31
N TYR A 36 3.97 24.95 -3.05
CA TYR A 36 3.96 25.15 -4.50
C TYR A 36 3.11 24.09 -5.25
N GLN A 37 2.87 22.93 -4.66
CA GLN A 37 2.07 21.88 -5.27
C GLN A 37 0.57 22.19 -5.22
N LEU A 38 0.12 23.11 -4.36
CA LEU A 38 -1.28 23.57 -4.32
C LEU A 38 -1.71 24.15 -5.68
N LYS A 39 -0.79 24.76 -6.45
CA LYS A 39 -1.06 25.24 -7.82
C LYS A 39 -1.38 24.09 -8.77
N LYS A 40 -0.70 22.94 -8.65
CA LYS A 40 -0.96 21.76 -9.50
C LYS A 40 -2.34 21.14 -9.21
N ILE A 41 -2.80 21.18 -7.96
CA ILE A 41 -4.10 20.64 -7.57
C ILE A 41 -5.25 21.33 -8.31
N LYS A 42 -5.10 22.63 -8.61
CA LYS A 42 -6.12 23.38 -9.37
C LYS A 42 -6.33 22.88 -10.78
N ILE A 43 -5.33 22.24 -11.39
CA ILE A 43 -5.35 21.78 -12.79
C ILE A 43 -6.07 20.45 -12.94
N TYR A 44 -6.02 19.58 -11.92
CA TYR A 44 -6.49 18.21 -12.00
C TYR A 44 -7.81 18.03 -11.24
N GLU A 45 -8.69 17.16 -11.74
CA GLU A 45 -9.95 16.81 -11.08
C GLU A 45 -9.75 15.71 -10.02
N ASN A 46 -8.83 14.78 -10.28
CA ASN A 46 -8.56 13.65 -9.39
C ASN A 46 -7.24 13.85 -8.66
N ILE A 47 -7.31 13.87 -7.34
CA ILE A 47 -6.15 14.10 -6.46
C ILE A 47 -5.92 12.84 -5.63
N ILE A 48 -4.69 12.35 -5.64
CA ILE A 48 -4.28 11.21 -4.82
C ILE A 48 -3.23 11.68 -3.82
N ILE A 49 -3.46 11.39 -2.54
CA ILE A 49 -2.51 11.65 -1.44
C ILE A 49 -2.13 10.31 -0.85
N GLU A 50 -0.90 9.87 -1.12
CA GLU A 50 -0.41 8.57 -0.62
C GLU A 50 0.31 8.70 0.71
N ASN A 51 0.28 7.59 1.47
CA ASN A 51 1.06 7.40 2.69
C ASN A 51 0.75 8.42 3.80
N LEU A 52 -0.53 8.75 3.97
CA LEU A 52 -0.92 9.66 5.06
C LEU A 52 -0.53 9.06 6.42
N THR A 53 0.22 9.84 7.20
CA THR A 53 0.65 9.52 8.57
C THR A 53 0.36 10.68 9.50
N THR A 54 0.67 10.50 10.80
CA THR A 54 0.57 11.56 11.81
C THR A 54 1.62 12.68 11.65
N GLU A 55 2.63 12.48 10.80
CA GLU A 55 3.73 13.43 10.60
C GLU A 55 3.42 14.50 9.55
N ILE A 56 2.23 14.45 8.94
CA ILE A 56 1.84 15.41 7.91
C ILE A 56 1.74 16.84 8.48
N ASN A 57 2.07 17.81 7.65
CA ASN A 57 1.75 19.21 7.95
C ASN A 57 0.23 19.43 7.88
N GLU A 58 -0.42 19.45 9.04
CA GLU A 58 -1.88 19.53 9.15
C GLU A 58 -2.46 20.81 8.52
N LYS A 59 -1.78 21.96 8.65
CA LYS A 59 -2.24 23.21 8.03
C LYS A 59 -2.24 23.12 6.52
N LEU A 60 -1.22 22.46 5.97
CA LEU A 60 -1.12 22.27 4.53
C LEU A 60 -2.16 21.26 4.02
N LEU A 61 -2.38 20.16 4.74
CA LEU A 61 -3.44 19.19 4.43
C LEU A 61 -4.81 19.86 4.48
N PHE A 62 -5.08 20.66 5.50
CA PHE A 62 -6.33 21.42 5.63
C PHE A 62 -6.56 22.37 4.46
N SER A 63 -5.55 23.18 4.09
CA SER A 63 -5.61 24.07 2.95
C SER A 63 -5.87 23.33 1.64
N LEU A 64 -5.24 22.17 1.47
CA LEU A 64 -5.41 21.29 0.31
C LEU A 64 -6.84 20.75 0.23
N LEU A 65 -7.37 20.21 1.31
CA LEU A 65 -8.74 19.70 1.35
C LEU A 65 -9.78 20.81 1.12
N ASN A 66 -9.52 22.05 1.59
CA ASN A 66 -10.37 23.18 1.28
C ASN A 66 -10.44 23.48 -0.22
N ILE A 67 -9.30 23.51 -0.91
CA ILE A 67 -9.27 23.74 -2.36
C ILE A 67 -10.01 22.61 -3.09
N ILE A 68 -9.79 21.37 -2.70
CA ILE A 68 -10.44 20.19 -3.30
C ILE A 68 -11.96 20.29 -3.16
N GLU A 69 -12.45 20.67 -2.00
CA GLU A 69 -13.89 20.80 -1.72
C GLU A 69 -14.51 21.99 -2.45
N GLN A 70 -13.87 23.17 -2.41
CA GLN A 70 -14.34 24.37 -3.11
C GLN A 70 -14.43 24.18 -4.64
N ASP A 71 -13.47 23.45 -5.21
CA ASP A 71 -13.41 23.18 -6.64
C ASP A 71 -14.19 21.90 -7.04
N ASN A 72 -14.93 21.27 -6.12
CA ASN A 72 -15.69 20.01 -6.32
C ASN A 72 -14.84 18.88 -6.93
N LYS A 73 -13.58 18.74 -6.49
CA LYS A 73 -12.66 17.74 -6.99
C LYS A 73 -12.77 16.42 -6.22
N PHE A 74 -12.30 15.36 -6.85
CA PHE A 74 -12.24 14.03 -6.24
C PHE A 74 -10.90 13.82 -5.53
N VAL A 75 -10.93 13.29 -4.29
CA VAL A 75 -9.72 12.98 -3.54
C VAL A 75 -9.72 11.54 -3.02
N ILE A 76 -8.60 10.86 -3.23
CA ILE A 76 -8.28 9.57 -2.61
C ILE A 76 -7.09 9.76 -1.70
N ILE A 77 -7.22 9.36 -0.45
CA ILE A 77 -6.12 9.31 0.52
C ILE A 77 -5.80 7.85 0.82
N THR A 78 -4.53 7.46 0.77
CA THR A 78 -4.11 6.15 1.23
C THR A 78 -3.38 6.23 2.56
N SER A 79 -3.66 5.28 3.45
CA SER A 79 -3.09 5.23 4.80
C SER A 79 -2.98 3.79 5.31
N THR A 80 -2.29 3.58 6.41
CA THR A 80 -2.24 2.29 7.11
C THR A 80 -3.32 2.17 8.18
N LYS A 81 -3.88 3.30 8.62
CA LYS A 81 -5.00 3.37 9.59
C LYS A 81 -6.05 4.30 9.03
N PRO A 82 -7.33 4.08 9.34
CA PRO A 82 -8.39 5.02 8.95
C PRO A 82 -8.06 6.46 9.35
N ILE A 83 -8.32 7.40 8.43
CA ILE A 83 -8.05 8.83 8.65
C ILE A 83 -8.74 9.36 9.91
N VAL A 84 -9.89 8.81 10.25
CA VAL A 84 -10.64 9.16 11.48
C VAL A 84 -9.93 8.79 12.78
N PHE A 85 -8.96 7.86 12.73
CA PHE A 85 -8.14 7.44 13.88
C PHE A 85 -6.77 8.11 13.90
N ILE A 86 -6.51 9.05 12.99
CA ILE A 86 -5.33 9.90 13.05
C ILE A 86 -5.61 11.04 14.04
N ASN A 87 -4.76 11.16 15.06
CA ASN A 87 -4.90 12.20 16.08
C ASN A 87 -4.44 13.57 15.53
N PHE A 88 -5.28 14.20 14.73
CA PHE A 88 -5.02 15.56 14.27
C PHE A 88 -5.19 16.56 15.41
N LYS A 89 -4.30 17.54 15.47
CA LYS A 89 -4.39 18.68 16.41
C LYS A 89 -5.46 19.69 15.95
N LEU A 90 -5.64 19.82 14.62
CA LEU A 90 -6.65 20.69 14.04
C LEU A 90 -8.03 20.02 14.08
N LYS A 91 -8.95 20.60 14.87
CA LYS A 91 -10.33 20.09 15.03
C LYS A 91 -11.08 20.02 13.69
N ASP A 92 -10.80 20.96 12.79
CA ASP A 92 -11.44 21.01 11.46
C ASP A 92 -11.04 19.81 10.60
N LEU A 93 -9.80 19.31 10.71
CA LEU A 93 -9.38 18.07 10.04
C LEU A 93 -10.09 16.85 10.61
N LEU A 94 -10.30 16.79 11.92
CA LEU A 94 -11.07 15.71 12.55
C LEU A 94 -12.51 15.67 12.04
N SER A 95 -13.14 16.84 11.91
CA SER A 95 -14.50 16.93 11.36
C SER A 95 -14.53 16.44 9.90
N ARG A 96 -13.59 16.87 9.07
CA ARG A 96 -13.50 16.45 7.66
C ARG A 96 -13.17 14.97 7.49
N ALA A 97 -12.34 14.42 8.37
CA ALA A 97 -11.98 13.00 8.35
C ALA A 97 -13.22 12.09 8.42
N LYS A 98 -14.27 12.52 9.11
CA LYS A 98 -15.54 11.77 9.22
C LYS A 98 -16.33 11.71 7.91
N ASN A 99 -16.06 12.59 6.96
CA ASN A 99 -16.76 12.66 5.67
C ASN A 99 -16.10 11.78 4.61
N PHE A 100 -14.99 11.12 4.92
CA PHE A 100 -14.34 10.20 4.00
C PHE A 100 -15.04 8.84 3.96
N LEU A 101 -15.39 8.39 2.78
CA LEU A 101 -15.77 6.99 2.54
C LEU A 101 -14.55 6.10 2.81
N LEU A 102 -14.69 5.18 3.75
CA LEU A 102 -13.62 4.26 4.13
C LEU A 102 -13.68 2.97 3.30
N LEU A 103 -12.58 2.64 2.65
CA LEU A 103 -12.37 1.37 1.94
C LEU A 103 -11.17 0.63 2.56
N ASN A 104 -11.39 -0.58 3.04
CA ASN A 104 -10.34 -1.40 3.63
C ASN A 104 -9.82 -2.42 2.63
N ILE A 105 -8.50 -2.55 2.53
CA ILE A 105 -7.85 -3.70 1.88
C ILE A 105 -7.64 -4.74 2.97
N GLU A 106 -8.40 -5.82 2.88
CA GLU A 106 -8.36 -6.95 3.81
C GLU A 106 -7.01 -7.67 3.79
N LYS A 107 -6.76 -8.47 4.82
CA LYS A 107 -5.61 -9.40 4.82
C LYS A 107 -5.76 -10.39 3.66
N PRO A 108 -4.65 -10.83 3.06
CA PRO A 108 -4.72 -11.77 1.95
C PRO A 108 -5.23 -13.13 2.42
N ASP A 109 -6.13 -13.73 1.64
CA ASP A 109 -6.52 -15.13 1.75
C ASP A 109 -5.46 -16.06 1.11
N ASP A 110 -5.67 -17.36 1.22
CA ASP A 110 -4.70 -18.35 0.73
C ASP A 110 -4.50 -18.26 -0.80
N ASP A 111 -5.56 -17.98 -1.56
CA ASP A 111 -5.50 -17.85 -3.02
C ASP A 111 -4.68 -16.64 -3.44
N LEU A 112 -4.87 -15.51 -2.76
CA LEU A 112 -4.10 -14.29 -3.02
C LEU A 112 -2.65 -14.44 -2.58
N ILE A 113 -2.38 -15.11 -1.43
CA ILE A 113 -1.00 -15.43 -0.99
C ILE A 113 -0.31 -16.27 -2.04
N LEU A 114 -0.98 -17.32 -2.52
CA LEU A 114 -0.47 -18.19 -3.59
C LEU A 114 -0.13 -17.39 -4.84
N ALA A 115 -1.05 -16.56 -5.31
CA ALA A 115 -0.86 -15.73 -6.50
C ALA A 115 0.32 -14.76 -6.35
N ILE A 116 0.46 -14.11 -5.18
CA ILE A 116 1.58 -13.20 -4.89
C ILE A 116 2.91 -13.95 -4.89
N ILE A 117 2.98 -15.13 -4.24
CA ILE A 117 4.20 -15.93 -4.17
C ILE A 117 4.61 -16.40 -5.56
N ILE A 118 3.70 -17.05 -6.30
CA ILE A 118 3.99 -17.59 -7.64
C ILE A 118 4.45 -16.46 -8.57
N LYS A 119 3.70 -15.36 -8.65
CA LYS A 119 4.04 -14.23 -9.51
C LYS A 119 5.43 -13.69 -9.18
N ASN A 120 5.70 -13.39 -7.91
CA ASN A 120 6.96 -12.75 -7.53
C ASN A 120 8.17 -13.68 -7.68
N LEU A 121 8.01 -14.98 -7.46
CA LEU A 121 9.08 -15.93 -7.66
C LEU A 121 9.33 -16.22 -9.15
N SER A 122 8.25 -16.29 -9.95
CA SER A 122 8.36 -16.44 -11.42
C SER A 122 9.07 -15.24 -12.05
N ASP A 123 8.77 -14.03 -11.61
CA ASP A 123 9.45 -12.80 -12.07
C ASP A 123 10.97 -12.84 -11.77
N ARG A 124 11.40 -13.65 -10.81
CA ARG A 124 12.81 -13.90 -10.41
C ARG A 124 13.38 -15.20 -10.97
N GLN A 125 12.64 -15.88 -11.84
CA GLN A 125 13.02 -17.18 -12.41
C GLN A 125 13.22 -18.28 -11.35
N ILE A 126 12.52 -18.17 -10.22
CA ILE A 126 12.49 -19.18 -9.16
C ILE A 126 11.22 -20.00 -9.30
N SER A 127 11.36 -21.31 -9.53
CA SER A 127 10.23 -22.24 -9.53
C SER A 127 10.21 -23.05 -8.24
N LEU A 128 9.01 -23.25 -7.71
CA LEU A 128 8.75 -24.13 -6.56
C LEU A 128 7.79 -25.23 -6.99
N ASP A 129 7.99 -26.43 -6.48
CA ASP A 129 7.02 -27.50 -6.66
C ASP A 129 5.77 -27.29 -5.76
N ASN A 130 4.66 -27.94 -6.11
CA ASN A 130 3.40 -27.77 -5.39
C ASN A 130 3.50 -28.15 -3.90
N LYS A 131 4.33 -29.16 -3.56
CA LYS A 131 4.51 -29.57 -2.16
C LYS A 131 5.18 -28.49 -1.32
N LEU A 132 6.15 -27.77 -1.90
CA LEU A 132 6.80 -26.65 -1.22
C LEU A 132 5.87 -25.45 -1.08
N ILE A 133 5.03 -25.19 -2.08
CA ILE A 133 4.01 -24.15 -2.04
C ILE A 133 3.00 -24.43 -0.94
N ASP A 134 2.45 -25.65 -0.88
CA ASP A 134 1.50 -26.06 0.17
C ASP A 134 2.12 -25.96 1.57
N TYR A 135 3.39 -26.28 1.68
CA TYR A 135 4.13 -26.15 2.94
C TYR A 135 4.23 -24.70 3.39
N ILE A 136 4.51 -23.76 2.46
CA ILE A 136 4.60 -22.34 2.72
C ILE A 136 3.23 -21.79 3.12
N LEU A 137 2.17 -22.07 2.37
CA LEU A 137 0.82 -21.56 2.62
C LEU A 137 0.29 -21.92 4.01
N LYS A 138 0.64 -23.09 4.53
CA LYS A 138 0.24 -23.55 5.87
C LYS A 138 0.97 -22.83 7.01
N ARG A 139 2.07 -22.13 6.76
CA ARG A 139 2.97 -21.62 7.79
C ARG A 139 3.28 -20.13 7.68
N ILE A 140 3.06 -19.55 6.52
CA ILE A 140 3.34 -18.13 6.32
C ILE A 140 2.29 -17.28 7.03
N ASP A 141 2.73 -16.21 7.68
CA ASP A 141 1.82 -15.21 8.24
C ASP A 141 0.99 -14.55 7.14
N ARG A 142 -0.32 -14.42 7.38
CA ARG A 142 -1.27 -13.76 6.47
C ARG A 142 -1.16 -12.24 6.55
N SER A 143 0.02 -11.74 6.25
CA SER A 143 0.36 -10.33 6.20
C SER A 143 1.14 -10.05 4.92
N TYR A 144 0.76 -9.00 4.19
CA TYR A 144 1.46 -8.59 2.97
C TYR A 144 2.94 -8.34 3.25
N SER A 145 3.26 -7.72 4.38
CA SER A 145 4.64 -7.43 4.78
C SER A 145 5.46 -8.72 4.97
N LYS A 146 4.87 -9.74 5.61
CA LYS A 146 5.53 -11.03 5.85
C LYS A 146 5.70 -11.84 4.58
N ILE A 147 4.72 -11.82 3.70
CA ILE A 147 4.82 -12.48 2.38
C ILE A 147 5.96 -11.85 1.56
N HIS A 148 6.04 -10.53 1.51
CA HIS A 148 7.13 -9.84 0.80
C HIS A 148 8.50 -10.08 1.46
N GLU A 149 8.57 -10.11 2.78
CA GLU A 149 9.79 -10.45 3.52
C GLU A 149 10.27 -11.88 3.18
N PHE A 150 9.34 -12.83 3.16
CA PHE A 150 9.62 -14.21 2.77
C PHE A 150 10.16 -14.30 1.35
N ILE A 151 9.49 -13.68 0.38
CA ILE A 151 9.90 -13.66 -1.03
C ILE A 151 11.32 -13.05 -1.16
N TYR A 152 11.57 -11.92 -0.49
CA TYR A 152 12.88 -11.29 -0.51
C TYR A 152 13.98 -12.19 0.06
N LYS A 153 13.73 -12.86 1.21
CA LYS A 153 14.71 -13.79 1.82
C LYS A 153 15.00 -14.98 0.92
N ILE A 154 13.97 -15.56 0.28
CA ILE A 154 14.14 -16.66 -0.67
C ILE A 154 14.98 -16.22 -1.85
N ASP A 155 14.71 -15.07 -2.43
CA ASP A 155 15.46 -14.50 -3.55
C ASP A 155 16.94 -14.32 -3.19
N GLN A 156 17.24 -13.66 -2.06
CA GLN A 156 18.61 -13.47 -1.58
C GLN A 156 19.35 -14.79 -1.34
N LEU A 157 18.69 -15.80 -0.80
CA LEU A 157 19.30 -17.10 -0.58
C LEU A 157 19.53 -17.86 -1.90
N SER A 158 18.60 -17.79 -2.84
CA SER A 158 18.75 -18.36 -4.18
C SER A 158 19.98 -17.80 -4.90
N LEU A 159 20.10 -16.47 -4.92
CA LEU A 159 21.24 -15.77 -5.53
C LEU A 159 22.57 -16.14 -4.86
N LYS A 160 22.59 -16.17 -3.52
CA LYS A 160 23.81 -16.48 -2.75
C LYS A 160 24.28 -17.92 -2.93
N THR A 161 23.34 -18.85 -2.95
CA THR A 161 23.69 -20.29 -2.96
C THR A 161 23.81 -20.84 -4.37
N LYS A 162 23.21 -20.17 -5.37
CA LYS A 162 23.08 -20.66 -6.77
C LYS A 162 22.47 -22.07 -6.86
N LYS A 163 21.67 -22.45 -5.85
CA LYS A 163 21.01 -23.76 -5.76
C LYS A 163 19.51 -23.60 -5.85
N SER A 164 18.84 -24.64 -6.34
CA SER A 164 17.38 -24.72 -6.30
C SER A 164 16.86 -24.62 -4.87
N ILE A 165 15.73 -23.95 -4.72
CA ILE A 165 15.06 -23.82 -3.42
C ILE A 165 14.50 -25.18 -3.00
N ASN A 166 14.83 -25.59 -1.79
CA ASN A 166 14.39 -26.83 -1.19
C ASN A 166 13.75 -26.59 0.18
N LEU A 167 13.14 -27.65 0.75
CA LEU A 167 12.43 -27.57 2.03
C LEU A 167 13.31 -27.04 3.17
N LYS A 168 14.59 -27.35 3.20
CA LYS A 168 15.54 -26.89 4.24
C LYS A 168 15.69 -25.37 4.21
N ILE A 169 15.77 -24.80 2.99
CA ILE A 169 15.86 -23.34 2.82
C ILE A 169 14.55 -22.68 3.23
N ILE A 170 13.41 -23.25 2.83
CA ILE A 170 12.09 -22.70 3.19
C ILE A 170 11.88 -22.69 4.70
N LYS A 171 12.18 -23.81 5.39
CA LYS A 171 12.13 -23.89 6.86
C LYS A 171 12.95 -22.79 7.52
N LYS A 172 14.21 -22.67 7.10
CA LYS A 172 15.11 -21.62 7.62
C LYS A 172 14.55 -20.21 7.44
N VAL A 173 13.89 -19.93 6.31
CA VAL A 173 13.29 -18.59 6.04
C VAL A 173 12.04 -18.36 6.87
N LEU A 174 11.25 -19.41 7.13
CA LEU A 174 10.06 -19.36 7.97
C LEU A 174 10.39 -19.28 9.47
N GLY A 175 11.65 -19.54 9.86
CA GLY A 175 12.09 -19.49 11.26
C GLY A 175 11.96 -20.83 11.99
N GLU A 176 11.94 -21.95 11.24
CA GLU A 176 11.90 -23.33 11.75
C GLU A 176 13.29 -24.01 11.69
#